data_7d2c3151d0d49c061ec2e990bb79e0e2
#
_entry.id   7d2c3151d0d49c061ec2e990bb79e0e2
#
_cell.length_a   1.000
_cell.length_b   1.000
_cell.length_c   1.000
_cell.angle_alpha   90.00
_cell.angle_beta   90.00
_cell.angle_gamma   90.00
#
_symmetry.space_group_name_H-M   'P 1'
#
loop_
_entity.id
_entity.type
_entity.pdbx_description
1 polymer ?
#
loop_
_entity_poly.entity_id
_entity_poly.type
_entity_poly.pdbx_seq_one_letter_code
_entity_poly.pdbx_strand_id
1 'polypeptide(L)'
;ATKLTTAANAILLQYSAPIWIALFGAWFLGERATRADWFTIAAVLGGMTLFFADSLELAHALGNSLAVISGLCFAGMTIALRKQKDSSPVESIILGNLLAFIIGLPWIIGAPALSTSGWIALTLLGTVQLGFSYWLYARAIKHVTALETVLIPVIEPILNPVWVLLATSEHPSRFALGGGAIVITAVTLRAIATIRTRGARAPGPHAT
;
A
#
# COMPACT_ATOMS: atom_id res chain seq x y z
N ALA A 1 -1.86 -15.58 0.61
CA ALA A 1 -3.22 -15.15 0.96
C ALA A 1 -4.17 -15.31 -0.23
N THR A 2 -3.96 -14.66 -1.37
CA THR A 2 -4.87 -14.61 -2.52
C THR A 2 -5.31 -15.97 -3.13
N LYS A 3 -4.58 -17.06 -2.87
CA LYS A 3 -4.99 -18.43 -3.24
C LYS A 3 -5.82 -19.13 -2.17
N LEU A 4 -5.93 -18.55 -0.97
CA LEU A 4 -6.54 -19.16 0.21
C LEU A 4 -7.70 -18.31 0.77
N THR A 5 -7.97 -17.16 0.18
CA THR A 5 -9.10 -16.27 0.47
C THR A 5 -9.46 -15.46 -0.77
N THR A 6 -10.53 -14.68 -0.72
CA THR A 6 -10.89 -13.79 -1.84
C THR A 6 -9.85 -12.68 -2.02
N ALA A 7 -9.70 -12.17 -3.25
CA ALA A 7 -8.83 -11.03 -3.51
C ALA A 7 -9.24 -9.79 -2.69
N ALA A 8 -10.56 -9.59 -2.50
CA ALA A 8 -11.11 -8.52 -1.67
C ALA A 8 -10.64 -8.61 -0.21
N ASN A 9 -10.77 -9.80 0.40
CA ASN A 9 -10.29 -10.05 1.76
C ASN A 9 -8.78 -9.85 1.87
N ALA A 10 -8.02 -10.40 0.92
CA ALA A 10 -6.56 -10.30 0.94
C ALA A 10 -6.10 -8.83 0.89
N ILE A 11 -6.70 -8.02 0.02
CA ILE A 11 -6.40 -6.60 -0.11
C ILE A 11 -6.84 -5.84 1.14
N LEU A 12 -8.10 -5.98 1.58
CA LEU A 12 -8.63 -5.27 2.75
C LEU A 12 -7.78 -5.53 4.00
N LEU A 13 -7.44 -6.80 4.27
CA LEU A 13 -6.68 -7.17 5.46
C LEU A 13 -5.21 -6.76 5.38
N GLN A 14 -4.62 -6.72 4.19
CA GLN A 14 -3.28 -6.14 3.98
C GLN A 14 -3.28 -4.63 4.28
N TYR A 15 -4.37 -3.92 4.02
CA TYR A 15 -4.54 -2.51 4.41
C TYR A 15 -4.69 -2.29 5.92
N SER A 16 -4.49 -3.31 6.76
CA SER A 16 -4.18 -3.14 8.18
C SER A 16 -2.81 -2.49 8.43
N ALA A 17 -1.93 -2.42 7.42
CA ALA A 17 -0.57 -1.83 7.53
C ALA A 17 -0.52 -0.44 8.19
N PRO A 18 -1.43 0.53 7.91
CA PRO A 18 -1.45 1.81 8.61
C PRO A 18 -1.60 1.70 10.14
N ILE A 19 -2.35 0.70 10.64
CA ILE A 19 -2.48 0.44 12.08
C ILE A 19 -1.11 0.07 12.67
N TRP A 20 -0.42 -0.86 12.03
CA TRP A 20 0.90 -1.33 12.49
C TRP A 20 1.94 -0.22 12.47
N ILE A 21 1.92 0.64 11.43
CA ILE A 21 2.80 1.81 11.36
C ILE A 21 2.46 2.82 12.46
N ALA A 22 1.18 3.09 12.72
CA ALA A 22 0.77 4.00 13.78
C ALA A 22 1.20 3.50 15.17
N LEU A 23 1.19 2.18 15.39
CA LEU A 23 1.62 1.56 16.64
C LEU A 23 3.15 1.53 16.79
N PHE A 24 3.85 1.09 15.76
CA PHE A 24 5.30 0.84 15.84
C PHE A 24 6.16 2.02 15.38
N GLY A 25 5.63 2.95 14.59
CA GLY A 25 6.36 4.10 14.07
C GLY A 25 6.96 4.98 15.16
N ALA A 26 6.27 5.11 16.29
CA ALA A 26 6.77 5.86 17.45
C ALA A 26 8.07 5.25 18.02
N TRP A 27 8.18 3.92 18.08
CA TRP A 27 9.34 3.23 18.66
C TRP A 27 10.53 3.18 17.71
N PHE A 28 10.27 2.94 16.42
CA PHE A 28 11.35 2.71 15.45
C PHE A 28 11.79 3.99 14.72
N LEU A 29 10.91 4.97 14.56
CA LEU A 29 11.14 6.18 13.77
C LEU A 29 10.99 7.48 14.59
N GLY A 30 10.43 7.42 15.81
CA GLY A 30 10.01 8.60 16.55
C GLY A 30 8.77 9.30 15.97
N GLU A 31 8.15 8.73 14.94
CA GLU A 31 6.96 9.27 14.27
C GLU A 31 5.69 8.83 15.03
N ARG A 32 5.13 9.71 15.84
CA ARG A 32 3.90 9.42 16.61
C ARG A 32 2.66 9.75 15.80
N ALA A 33 1.75 8.78 15.71
CA ALA A 33 0.45 9.00 15.10
C ALA A 33 -0.38 9.98 15.94
N THR A 34 -0.95 10.97 15.29
CA THR A 34 -1.83 11.97 15.90
C THR A 34 -3.27 11.44 15.97
N ARG A 35 -4.15 12.14 16.69
CA ARG A 35 -5.58 11.82 16.68
C ARG A 35 -6.17 11.87 15.28
N ALA A 36 -5.73 12.82 14.45
CA ALA A 36 -6.16 12.93 13.06
C ALA A 36 -5.73 11.70 12.23
N ASP A 37 -4.54 11.15 12.49
CA ASP A 37 -4.07 9.92 11.84
C ASP A 37 -4.98 8.73 12.17
N TRP A 38 -5.35 8.56 13.44
CA TRP A 38 -6.25 7.49 13.86
C TRP A 38 -7.65 7.62 13.25
N PHE A 39 -8.20 8.84 13.17
CA PHE A 39 -9.46 9.08 12.44
C PHE A 39 -9.34 8.75 10.96
N THR A 40 -8.22 9.12 10.32
CA THR A 40 -7.98 8.77 8.91
C THR A 40 -7.89 7.27 8.72
N ILE A 41 -7.14 6.56 9.58
CA ILE A 41 -7.02 5.10 9.53
C ILE A 41 -8.42 4.45 9.68
N ALA A 42 -9.21 4.88 10.65
CA ALA A 42 -10.56 4.36 10.86
C ALA A 42 -11.47 4.63 9.65
N ALA A 43 -11.43 5.83 9.07
CA ALA A 43 -12.20 6.19 7.88
C ALA A 43 -11.76 5.37 6.65
N VAL A 44 -10.44 5.18 6.46
CA VAL A 44 -9.91 4.37 5.37
C VAL A 44 -10.34 2.91 5.51
N LEU A 45 -10.18 2.31 6.68
CA LEU A 45 -10.58 0.92 6.90
C LEU A 45 -12.10 0.73 6.78
N GLY A 46 -12.90 1.64 7.32
CA GLY A 46 -14.35 1.63 7.18
C GLY A 46 -14.79 1.78 5.72
N GLY A 47 -14.18 2.73 5.00
CA GLY A 47 -14.44 2.94 3.58
C GLY A 47 -14.03 1.74 2.72
N MET A 48 -12.89 1.11 3.00
CA MET A 48 -12.44 -0.11 2.31
C MET A 48 -13.35 -1.31 2.62
N THR A 49 -13.80 -1.46 3.86
CA THR A 49 -14.78 -2.50 4.23
C THR A 49 -16.08 -2.31 3.45
N LEU A 50 -16.57 -1.07 3.34
CA LEU A 50 -17.75 -0.76 2.56
C LEU A 50 -17.50 -0.99 1.05
N PHE A 51 -16.34 -0.59 0.54
CA PHE A 51 -15.95 -0.75 -0.86
C PHE A 51 -15.97 -2.22 -1.31
N PHE A 52 -15.51 -3.13 -0.46
CA PHE A 52 -15.48 -4.56 -0.74
C PHE A 52 -16.68 -5.33 -0.18
N ALA A 53 -17.71 -4.64 0.35
CA ALA A 53 -18.82 -5.28 1.07
C ALA A 53 -19.50 -6.42 0.29
N ASP A 54 -19.62 -6.28 -1.03
CA ASP A 54 -20.23 -7.30 -1.91
C ASP A 54 -19.32 -8.53 -2.16
N SER A 55 -18.03 -8.45 -1.80
CA SER A 55 -17.01 -9.46 -2.13
C SER A 55 -16.31 -10.02 -0.90
N LEU A 56 -16.71 -9.61 0.31
CA LEU A 56 -16.13 -10.10 1.56
C LEU A 56 -16.70 -11.46 1.93
N GLU A 57 -15.83 -12.39 2.27
CA GLU A 57 -16.20 -13.71 2.78
C GLU A 57 -15.53 -13.96 4.13
N LEU A 58 -16.30 -14.37 5.14
CA LEU A 58 -15.78 -14.71 6.47
C LEU A 58 -15.13 -16.10 6.53
N ALA A 59 -15.44 -16.96 5.57
CA ALA A 59 -14.76 -18.23 5.38
C ALA A 59 -13.25 -18.02 5.11
N HIS A 60 -12.40 -19.02 5.22
CA HIS A 60 -10.99 -18.93 4.88
C HIS A 60 -10.07 -18.26 5.93
N ALA A 61 -10.21 -18.66 7.20
CA ALA A 61 -9.44 -18.09 8.31
C ALA A 61 -7.91 -18.07 8.07
N LEU A 62 -7.34 -19.13 7.48
CA LEU A 62 -5.91 -19.21 7.17
C LEU A 62 -5.50 -18.12 6.14
N GLY A 63 -6.26 -17.96 5.04
CA GLY A 63 -5.98 -16.96 4.03
C GLY A 63 -6.08 -15.54 4.59
N ASN A 64 -7.09 -15.29 5.42
CA ASN A 64 -7.30 -14.02 6.09
C ASN A 64 -6.16 -13.70 7.09
N SER A 65 -5.72 -14.69 7.88
CA SER A 65 -4.58 -14.52 8.79
C SER A 65 -3.29 -14.19 8.04
N LEU A 66 -3.02 -14.87 6.93
CA LEU A 66 -1.87 -14.57 6.08
C LEU A 66 -1.95 -13.16 5.46
N ALA A 67 -3.14 -12.67 5.16
CA ALA A 67 -3.32 -11.31 4.66
C ALA A 67 -3.01 -10.24 5.72
N VAL A 68 -3.41 -10.47 6.98
CA VAL A 68 -3.04 -9.60 8.11
C VAL A 68 -1.52 -9.61 8.34
N ILE A 69 -0.90 -10.79 8.31
CA ILE A 69 0.57 -10.93 8.41
C ILE A 69 1.25 -10.18 7.26
N SER A 70 0.72 -10.25 6.04
CA SER A 70 1.22 -9.47 4.90
C SER A 70 1.17 -7.97 5.17
N GLY A 71 0.07 -7.47 5.77
CA GLY A 71 -0.04 -6.07 6.21
C GLY A 71 1.02 -5.69 7.25
N LEU A 72 1.28 -6.56 8.22
CA LEU A 72 2.33 -6.36 9.22
C LEU A 72 3.74 -6.34 8.56
N CYS A 73 4.01 -7.27 7.64
CA CYS A 73 5.27 -7.30 6.90
C CYS A 73 5.45 -6.04 6.03
N PHE A 74 4.38 -5.57 5.37
CA PHE A 74 4.41 -4.34 4.59
C PHE A 74 4.69 -3.11 5.46
N ALA A 75 4.09 -3.03 6.65
CA ALA A 75 4.39 -2.01 7.63
C ALA A 75 5.85 -2.07 8.10
N GLY A 76 6.36 -3.27 8.39
CA GLY A 76 7.76 -3.49 8.77
C GLY A 76 8.75 -3.04 7.68
N MET A 77 8.47 -3.41 6.43
CA MET A 77 9.24 -2.95 5.25
C MET A 77 9.24 -1.42 5.16
N THR A 78 8.07 -0.79 5.27
CA THR A 78 7.94 0.67 5.19
C THR A 78 8.71 1.37 6.31
N ILE A 79 8.61 0.88 7.55
CA ILE A 79 9.38 1.40 8.70
C ILE A 79 10.88 1.26 8.46
N ALA A 80 11.33 0.11 7.98
CA ALA A 80 12.75 -0.14 7.70
C ALA A 80 13.28 0.78 6.59
N LEU A 81 12.55 0.95 5.48
CA LEU A 81 12.92 1.86 4.39
C LEU A 81 12.89 3.32 4.84
N ARG A 82 11.91 3.71 5.67
CA ARG A 82 11.83 5.07 6.22
C ARG A 82 12.99 5.35 7.18
N LYS A 83 13.41 4.36 7.96
CA LYS A 83 14.59 4.49 8.83
C LYS A 83 15.89 4.73 8.03
N GLN A 84 15.94 4.25 6.80
CA GLN A 84 17.06 4.42 5.87
C GLN A 84 16.90 5.63 4.93
N LYS A 85 15.99 6.56 5.21
CA LYS A 85 15.68 7.71 4.34
C LYS A 85 16.92 8.56 3.95
N ASP A 86 17.89 8.66 4.86
CA ASP A 86 19.11 9.45 4.68
C ASP A 86 20.24 8.63 4.03
N SER A 87 19.99 7.35 3.74
CA SER A 87 20.87 6.41 3.08
C SER A 87 20.33 6.02 1.70
N SER A 88 20.43 4.74 1.31
CA SER A 88 19.96 4.24 0.01
C SER A 88 18.82 3.21 0.18
N PRO A 89 17.55 3.64 0.28
CA PRO A 89 16.41 2.70 0.32
C PRO A 89 16.34 1.81 -0.91
N VAL A 90 16.83 2.28 -2.07
CA VAL A 90 16.84 1.52 -3.34
C VAL A 90 17.66 0.23 -3.22
N GLU A 91 18.82 0.28 -2.59
CA GLU A 91 19.68 -0.90 -2.39
C GLU A 91 18.98 -1.96 -1.54
N SER A 92 18.28 -1.55 -0.49
CA SER A 92 17.49 -2.46 0.34
C SER A 92 16.34 -3.11 -0.42
N ILE A 93 15.69 -2.37 -1.32
CA ILE A 93 14.64 -2.90 -2.20
C ILE A 93 15.24 -3.92 -3.18
N ILE A 94 16.37 -3.62 -3.81
CA ILE A 94 17.06 -4.52 -4.73
C ILE A 94 17.43 -5.82 -4.01
N LEU A 95 18.06 -5.70 -2.83
CA LEU A 95 18.43 -6.87 -2.04
C LEU A 95 17.22 -7.71 -1.62
N GLY A 96 16.14 -7.07 -1.18
CA GLY A 96 14.89 -7.74 -0.83
C GLY A 96 14.27 -8.50 -2.00
N ASN A 97 14.23 -7.89 -3.19
CA ASN A 97 13.73 -8.55 -4.40
C ASN A 97 14.65 -9.69 -4.85
N LEU A 98 15.98 -9.53 -4.72
CA LEU A 98 16.94 -10.61 -5.02
C LEU A 98 16.74 -11.80 -4.08
N LEU A 99 16.59 -11.56 -2.78
CA LEU A 99 16.28 -12.61 -1.81
C LEU A 99 14.96 -13.30 -2.11
N ALA A 100 13.91 -12.54 -2.44
CA ALA A 100 12.62 -13.09 -2.83
C ALA A 100 12.73 -13.98 -4.08
N PHE A 101 13.52 -13.55 -5.08
CA PHE A 101 13.80 -14.34 -6.27
C PHE A 101 14.52 -15.65 -5.92
N ILE A 102 15.59 -15.60 -5.12
CA ILE A 102 16.34 -16.80 -4.71
C ILE A 102 15.44 -17.77 -3.94
N ILE A 103 14.65 -17.26 -2.99
CA ILE A 103 13.70 -18.08 -2.22
C ILE A 103 12.63 -18.68 -3.14
N GLY A 104 12.19 -17.95 -4.17
CA GLY A 104 11.17 -18.40 -5.12
C GLY A 104 11.66 -19.41 -6.15
N LEU A 105 12.98 -19.54 -6.38
CA LEU A 105 13.54 -20.43 -7.40
C LEU A 105 13.03 -21.89 -7.36
N PRO A 106 12.89 -22.56 -6.19
CA PRO A 106 12.42 -23.94 -6.14
C PRO A 106 11.02 -24.13 -6.74
N TRP A 107 10.16 -23.09 -6.67
CA TRP A 107 8.80 -23.16 -7.23
C TRP A 107 8.74 -22.87 -8.73
N ILE A 108 9.81 -22.35 -9.31
CA ILE A 108 9.94 -22.13 -10.76
C ILE A 108 10.41 -23.41 -11.45
N ILE A 109 11.16 -24.25 -10.73
CA ILE A 109 11.66 -25.53 -11.25
C ILE A 109 10.45 -26.46 -11.50
N GLY A 110 10.23 -26.83 -12.77
CA GLY A 110 9.08 -27.66 -13.17
C GLY A 110 7.82 -26.87 -13.53
N ALA A 111 7.85 -25.54 -13.49
CA ALA A 111 6.77 -24.73 -14.00
C ALA A 111 6.65 -24.87 -15.53
N PRO A 112 5.43 -24.83 -16.11
CA PRO A 112 5.25 -24.91 -17.55
C PRO A 112 5.96 -23.75 -18.26
N ALA A 113 6.49 -24.03 -19.47
CA ALA A 113 7.15 -23.02 -20.28
C ALA A 113 6.18 -21.86 -20.60
N LEU A 114 6.65 -20.64 -20.43
CA LEU A 114 5.87 -19.45 -20.75
C LEU A 114 5.83 -19.22 -22.26
N SER A 115 4.68 -18.76 -22.73
CA SER A 115 4.54 -18.23 -24.09
C SER A 115 5.34 -16.93 -24.26
N THR A 116 5.60 -16.53 -25.49
CA THR A 116 6.25 -15.24 -25.79
C THR A 116 5.49 -14.07 -25.19
N SER A 117 4.15 -14.07 -25.25
CA SER A 117 3.32 -13.05 -24.60
C SER A 117 3.45 -13.07 -23.07
N GLY A 118 3.60 -14.25 -22.47
CA GLY A 118 3.86 -14.40 -21.03
C GLY A 118 5.19 -13.77 -20.62
N TRP A 119 6.25 -13.97 -21.41
CA TRP A 119 7.54 -13.34 -21.16
C TRP A 119 7.50 -11.81 -21.28
N ILE A 120 6.80 -11.29 -22.31
CA ILE A 120 6.58 -9.85 -22.47
C ILE A 120 5.83 -9.29 -21.26
N ALA A 121 4.73 -9.93 -20.85
CA ALA A 121 3.94 -9.51 -19.72
C ALA A 121 4.75 -9.50 -18.41
N LEU A 122 5.55 -10.54 -18.14
CA LEU A 122 6.40 -10.60 -16.96
C LEU A 122 7.52 -9.54 -16.98
N THR A 123 8.09 -9.27 -18.14
CA THR A 123 9.11 -8.23 -18.28
C THR A 123 8.52 -6.86 -18.00
N LEU A 124 7.34 -6.55 -18.54
CA LEU A 124 6.63 -5.29 -18.26
C LEU A 124 6.23 -5.18 -16.79
N LEU A 125 5.71 -6.26 -16.20
CA LEU A 125 5.37 -6.31 -14.77
C LEU A 125 6.61 -6.03 -13.90
N GLY A 126 7.72 -6.72 -14.18
CA GLY A 126 8.95 -6.59 -13.39
C GLY A 126 9.63 -5.23 -13.55
N THR A 127 9.69 -4.68 -14.76
CA THR A 127 10.40 -3.41 -15.02
C THR A 127 9.55 -2.20 -14.72
N VAL A 128 8.32 -2.16 -15.23
CA VAL A 128 7.45 -0.97 -15.11
C VAL A 128 6.67 -1.00 -13.80
N GLN A 129 5.89 -2.06 -13.58
CA GLN A 129 4.98 -2.09 -12.42
C GLN A 129 5.74 -2.27 -11.08
N LEU A 130 6.76 -3.10 -11.03
CA LEU A 130 7.55 -3.29 -9.81
C LEU A 130 8.77 -2.36 -9.76
N GLY A 131 9.67 -2.45 -10.74
CA GLY A 131 10.95 -1.75 -10.69
C GLY A 131 10.80 -0.22 -10.63
N PHE A 132 10.06 0.35 -11.57
CA PHE A 132 9.84 1.78 -11.61
C PHE A 132 9.02 2.29 -10.41
N SER A 133 7.97 1.56 -10.02
CA SER A 133 7.15 1.92 -8.86
C SER A 133 7.95 1.89 -7.55
N TYR A 134 8.79 0.88 -7.34
CA TYR A 134 9.65 0.82 -6.15
C TYR A 134 10.73 1.91 -6.16
N TRP A 135 11.25 2.28 -7.32
CA TRP A 135 12.17 3.40 -7.43
C TRP A 135 11.52 4.74 -7.05
N LEU A 136 10.28 4.99 -7.52
CA LEU A 136 9.49 6.15 -7.10
C LEU A 136 9.19 6.12 -5.60
N TYR A 137 8.78 4.96 -5.09
CA TYR A 137 8.50 4.74 -3.67
C TYR A 137 9.72 5.05 -2.79
N ALA A 138 10.90 4.54 -3.18
CA ALA A 138 12.15 4.78 -2.46
C ALA A 138 12.56 6.28 -2.44
N ARG A 139 12.20 7.04 -3.47
CA ARG A 139 12.38 8.50 -3.48
C ARG A 139 11.35 9.20 -2.61
N ALA A 140 10.08 8.84 -2.75
CA ALA A 140 8.99 9.46 -2.02
C ALA A 140 9.12 9.28 -0.49
N ILE A 141 9.55 8.10 -0.03
CA ILE A 141 9.66 7.78 1.41
C ILE A 141 10.63 8.69 2.15
N LYS A 142 11.54 9.36 1.45
CA LYS A 142 12.46 10.34 2.04
C LYS A 142 11.74 11.63 2.48
N HIS A 143 10.63 11.97 1.85
CA HIS A 143 9.93 13.25 1.99
C HIS A 143 8.62 13.18 2.76
N VAL A 144 8.08 11.98 2.97
CA VAL A 144 6.80 11.73 3.64
C VAL A 144 6.98 10.86 4.88
N THR A 145 6.05 10.89 5.83
CA THR A 145 6.07 9.97 6.99
C THR A 145 5.79 8.54 6.57
N ALA A 146 6.17 7.57 7.40
CA ALA A 146 5.88 6.15 7.15
C ALA A 146 4.36 5.91 6.99
N LEU A 147 3.53 6.61 7.77
CA LEU A 147 2.08 6.49 7.69
C LEU A 147 1.53 7.05 6.37
N GLU A 148 2.01 8.22 5.92
CA GLU A 148 1.61 8.79 4.63
C GLU A 148 1.98 7.87 3.46
N THR A 149 3.12 7.18 3.54
CA THR A 149 3.62 6.26 2.52
C THR A 149 2.67 5.08 2.28
N VAL A 150 1.90 4.66 3.27
CA VAL A 150 0.92 3.56 3.12
C VAL A 150 -0.51 4.05 2.94
N LEU A 151 -0.85 5.27 3.40
CA LEU A 151 -2.20 5.82 3.20
C LEU A 151 -2.42 6.34 1.78
N ILE A 152 -1.40 6.96 1.17
CA ILE A 152 -1.55 7.52 -0.19
C ILE A 152 -1.83 6.42 -1.23
N PRO A 153 -1.13 5.27 -1.26
CA PRO A 153 -1.40 4.21 -2.22
C PRO A 153 -2.77 3.52 -2.07
N VAL A 154 -3.51 3.75 -0.97
CA VAL A 154 -4.89 3.23 -0.81
C VAL A 154 -5.81 3.73 -1.93
N ILE A 155 -5.46 4.80 -2.61
CA ILE A 155 -6.19 5.28 -3.78
C ILE A 155 -6.16 4.27 -4.96
N GLU A 156 -5.14 3.43 -5.04
CA GLU A 156 -4.95 2.46 -6.13
C GLU A 156 -6.12 1.47 -6.26
N PRO A 157 -6.49 0.68 -5.23
CA PRO A 157 -7.62 -0.24 -5.33
C PRO A 157 -8.96 0.48 -5.54
N ILE A 158 -9.07 1.74 -5.11
CA ILE A 158 -10.27 2.55 -5.33
C ILE A 158 -10.41 2.98 -6.79
N LEU A 159 -9.29 3.22 -7.48
CA LEU A 159 -9.30 3.56 -8.90
C LEU A 159 -9.46 2.34 -9.81
N ASN A 160 -9.20 1.13 -9.30
CA ASN A 160 -9.27 -0.09 -10.11
C ASN A 160 -10.64 -0.30 -10.79
N PRO A 161 -11.81 -0.14 -10.12
CA PRO A 161 -13.11 -0.21 -10.79
C PRO A 161 -13.32 0.82 -11.89
N VAL A 162 -12.66 1.97 -11.85
CA VAL A 162 -12.72 2.97 -12.92
C VAL A 162 -12.08 2.41 -14.19
N TRP A 163 -10.93 1.75 -14.06
CA TRP A 163 -10.26 1.10 -15.17
C TRP A 163 -11.07 -0.08 -15.71
N VAL A 164 -11.69 -0.88 -14.81
CA VAL A 164 -12.59 -1.97 -15.20
C VAL A 164 -13.80 -1.43 -15.95
N LEU A 165 -14.45 -0.37 -15.46
CA LEU A 165 -15.56 0.28 -16.15
C LEU A 165 -15.17 0.74 -17.56
N LEU A 166 -13.99 1.34 -17.71
CA LEU A 166 -13.52 1.82 -19.02
C LEU A 166 -13.15 0.68 -19.98
N ALA A 167 -12.70 -0.46 -19.45
CA ALA A 167 -12.25 -1.61 -20.25
C ALA A 167 -13.39 -2.60 -20.57
N THR A 168 -14.35 -2.81 -19.64
CA THR A 168 -15.35 -3.88 -19.73
C THR A 168 -16.78 -3.38 -19.67
N SER A 169 -17.00 -2.07 -19.44
CA SER A 169 -18.32 -1.45 -19.21
C SER A 169 -19.08 -2.02 -18.00
N GLU A 170 -18.38 -2.69 -17.07
CA GLU A 170 -18.98 -3.14 -15.82
C GLU A 170 -19.11 -1.97 -14.84
N HIS A 171 -20.29 -1.80 -14.26
CA HIS A 171 -20.57 -0.70 -13.33
C HIS A 171 -20.20 -1.07 -11.90
N PRO A 172 -19.42 -0.22 -11.19
CA PRO A 172 -19.15 -0.40 -9.77
C PRO A 172 -20.44 -0.44 -8.95
N SER A 173 -20.46 -1.24 -7.89
CA SER A 173 -21.58 -1.28 -6.96
C SER A 173 -21.74 0.04 -6.19
N ARG A 174 -22.93 0.27 -5.62
CA ARG A 174 -23.20 1.44 -4.78
C ARG A 174 -22.27 1.46 -3.54
N PHE A 175 -21.96 0.29 -3.00
CA PHE A 175 -21.05 0.14 -1.88
C PHE A 175 -19.61 0.49 -2.28
N ALA A 176 -19.16 0.07 -3.46
CA ALA A 176 -17.85 0.43 -4.00
C ALA A 176 -17.73 1.95 -4.21
N LEU A 177 -18.74 2.59 -4.78
CA LEU A 177 -18.74 4.04 -4.96
C LEU A 177 -18.73 4.80 -3.62
N GLY A 178 -19.58 4.40 -2.67
CA GLY A 178 -19.65 5.02 -1.35
C GLY A 178 -18.36 4.84 -0.54
N GLY A 179 -17.85 3.61 -0.49
CA GLY A 179 -16.59 3.28 0.18
C GLY A 179 -15.39 4.01 -0.43
N GLY A 180 -15.30 4.05 -1.76
CA GLY A 180 -14.27 4.78 -2.49
C GLY A 180 -14.30 6.28 -2.20
N ALA A 181 -15.47 6.89 -2.18
CA ALA A 181 -15.62 8.31 -1.85
C ALA A 181 -15.14 8.62 -0.43
N ILE A 182 -15.45 7.77 0.56
CA ILE A 182 -14.97 7.91 1.93
C ILE A 182 -13.43 7.87 1.98
N VAL A 183 -12.81 6.87 1.35
CA VAL A 183 -11.36 6.69 1.34
C VAL A 183 -10.65 7.89 0.69
N ILE A 184 -11.08 8.27 -0.53
CA ILE A 184 -10.47 9.40 -1.25
C ILE A 184 -10.59 10.67 -0.43
N THR A 185 -11.75 10.94 0.16
CA THR A 185 -11.97 12.12 1.00
C THR A 185 -11.07 12.12 2.22
N ALA A 186 -11.00 11.00 2.95
CA ALA A 186 -10.18 10.88 4.16
C ALA A 186 -8.68 11.10 3.88
N VAL A 187 -8.15 10.44 2.83
CA VAL A 187 -6.73 10.57 2.46
C VAL A 187 -6.41 11.98 1.97
N THR A 188 -7.29 12.55 1.13
CA THR A 188 -7.10 13.91 0.60
C THR A 188 -7.13 14.96 1.70
N LEU A 189 -8.11 14.92 2.60
CA LEU A 189 -8.19 15.84 3.73
C LEU A 189 -6.96 15.72 4.65
N ARG A 190 -6.50 14.50 4.89
CA ARG A 190 -5.28 14.26 5.69
C ARG A 190 -4.04 14.84 5.00
N ALA A 191 -3.89 14.64 3.69
CA ALA A 191 -2.77 15.18 2.92
C ALA A 191 -2.76 16.73 2.96
N ILE A 192 -3.91 17.37 2.74
CA ILE A 192 -4.05 18.83 2.80
C ILE A 192 -3.70 19.34 4.21
N ALA A 193 -4.22 18.71 5.27
CA ALA A 193 -3.92 19.08 6.65
C ALA A 193 -2.42 18.99 6.96
N THR A 194 -1.74 17.95 6.46
CA THR A 194 -0.30 17.79 6.65
C THR A 194 0.50 18.88 5.93
N ILE A 195 0.15 19.20 4.67
CA ILE A 195 0.83 20.26 3.91
C ILE A 195 0.69 21.60 4.63
N ARG A 196 -0.50 21.94 5.11
CA ARG A 196 -0.76 23.19 5.83
C ARG A 196 0.06 23.28 7.13
N THR A 197 0.14 22.22 7.90
CA THR A 197 0.90 22.19 9.15
C THR A 197 2.40 22.25 8.92
N ARG A 198 2.91 21.65 7.84
CA ARG A 198 4.33 21.73 7.46
C ARG A 198 4.67 23.14 6.96
N GLY A 199 3.83 23.76 6.15
CA GLY A 199 4.02 25.13 5.67
C GLY A 199 4.04 26.18 6.78
N ALA A 200 3.18 26.01 7.80
CA ALA A 200 3.15 26.90 8.96
C ALA A 200 4.38 26.75 9.90
N ARG A 201 5.14 25.69 9.81
CA ARG A 201 6.37 25.44 10.60
C ARG A 201 7.67 25.79 9.85
N ALA A 202 7.60 26.15 8.58
CA ALA A 202 8.75 26.63 7.84
C ALA A 202 9.19 27.99 8.41
N PRO A 203 10.48 28.22 8.75
CA PRO A 203 10.96 29.53 9.20
C PRO A 203 10.68 30.54 8.08
N GLY A 204 10.13 31.70 8.44
CA GLY A 204 9.92 32.79 7.51
C GLY A 204 11.24 33.23 6.87
N PRO A 205 11.23 33.80 5.65
CA PRO A 205 12.41 34.18 4.87
C PRO A 205 13.26 35.31 5.49
N HIS A 206 13.02 35.71 6.74
CA HIS A 206 13.67 36.86 7.39
C HIS A 206 14.31 36.48 8.75
N ALA A 207 15.14 35.46 8.81
CA ALA A 207 15.98 35.16 9.97
C ALA A 207 17.42 34.92 9.49
N THR A 208 18.04 35.95 8.91
CA THR A 208 19.50 36.09 8.73
C THR A 208 19.90 37.45 9.26
#